data_f69fba7ba228d461c6dccbc6c0d955f1
#
_entry.id   f69fba7ba228d461c6dccbc6c0d955f1
#
_cell.length_a   1.000
_cell.length_b   1.000
_cell.length_c   1.000
_cell.angle_alpha   90.00
_cell.angle_beta   90.00
_cell.angle_gamma   90.00
#
_symmetry.space_group_name_H-M   'P 1'
#
loop_
_entity.id
_entity.type
_entity.pdbx_description
1 polymer ?
#
loop_
_entity_poly.entity_id
_entity_poly.type
_entity_poly.pdbx_seq_one_letter_code
_entity_poly.pdbx_strand_id
1 'polypeptide(L)'
;EHLGGEPDVIWASPDCTTYSIAAIYHHRTKEEDGNLAPKSEKAAIADIVTQKTLEIISWFPNAIYFIENPRGGMRKMKFIQDYPRYTVTYCTYGDDRMKPTDLWTNHPNPNFKPMCKPGASCHISAPRGSTTGTQGLKNAIERSKIPVNLCEHVVKISEEICN
;
A
#
# COMPACT_ATOMS: atom_id res chain seq x y z
N GLU A 1 -11.20 0.28 25.54
CA GLU A 1 -12.24 1.20 25.01
C GLU A 1 -12.98 0.47 23.90
N HIS A 2 -14.31 0.31 24.07
CA HIS A 2 -15.14 -0.36 23.09
C HIS A 2 -15.26 0.54 21.84
N LEU A 3 -14.80 0.04 20.70
CA LEU A 3 -15.35 0.45 19.43
C LEU A 3 -16.85 0.20 19.51
N GLY A 4 -17.69 1.16 19.18
CA GLY A 4 -19.16 1.08 19.36
C GLY A 4 -19.88 0.03 18.50
N GLY A 5 -19.17 -1.01 18.02
CA GLY A 5 -19.60 -2.12 17.19
C GLY A 5 -18.45 -2.72 16.38
N GLU A 6 -18.73 -3.76 15.61
CA GLU A 6 -17.79 -4.29 14.62
C GLU A 6 -17.68 -3.31 13.44
N PRO A 7 -16.46 -3.06 12.91
CA PRO A 7 -16.29 -2.22 11.74
C PRO A 7 -16.79 -2.94 10.48
N ASP A 8 -17.46 -2.24 9.59
CA ASP A 8 -17.79 -2.75 8.26
C ASP A 8 -16.58 -2.72 7.33
N VAL A 9 -15.72 -1.70 7.49
CA VAL A 9 -14.54 -1.48 6.65
C VAL A 9 -13.32 -1.13 7.51
N ILE A 10 -12.18 -1.73 7.19
CA ILE A 10 -10.88 -1.44 7.80
C ILE A 10 -9.92 -0.93 6.73
N TRP A 11 -9.40 0.28 6.91
CA TRP A 11 -8.30 0.81 6.10
C TRP A 11 -7.02 0.86 6.91
N ALA A 12 -5.92 0.34 6.37
CA ALA A 12 -4.60 0.38 6.99
C ALA A 12 -3.52 0.80 5.99
N SER A 13 -2.65 1.72 6.41
CA SER A 13 -1.46 2.15 5.62
C SER A 13 -0.21 2.06 6.51
N PRO A 14 0.33 0.86 6.77
CA PRO A 14 1.53 0.70 7.59
C PRO A 14 2.75 1.36 6.95
N ASP A 15 3.75 1.74 7.77
CA ASP A 15 4.95 2.47 7.30
C ASP A 15 5.63 1.76 6.14
N CYS A 16 5.78 2.46 5.02
CA CYS A 16 6.37 1.95 3.80
C CYS A 16 7.90 2.15 3.72
N THR A 17 8.50 2.88 4.65
CA THR A 17 9.89 3.36 4.53
C THR A 17 10.87 2.23 4.29
N THR A 18 10.78 1.16 5.09
CA THR A 18 11.73 0.03 5.02
C THR A 18 11.41 -0.99 3.92
N TYR A 19 10.23 -0.90 3.32
CA TYR A 19 9.80 -1.69 2.16
C TYR A 19 10.03 -0.97 0.82
N SER A 20 10.36 0.33 0.86
CA SER A 20 10.60 1.12 -0.34
C SER A 20 11.80 0.61 -1.12
N ILE A 21 11.67 0.48 -2.44
CA ILE A 21 12.76 0.07 -3.34
C ILE A 21 13.99 0.96 -3.16
N ALA A 22 13.80 2.25 -2.91
CA ALA A 22 14.90 3.21 -2.73
C ALA A 22 15.70 3.00 -1.44
N ALA A 23 15.09 2.43 -0.39
CA ALA A 23 15.70 2.28 0.92
C ALA A 23 15.95 0.81 1.34
N ILE A 24 15.49 -0.14 0.56
CA ILE A 24 15.45 -1.56 0.93
C ILE A 24 16.83 -2.12 1.28
N TYR A 25 17.87 -1.73 0.57
CA TYR A 25 19.25 -2.17 0.83
C TYR A 25 19.81 -1.70 2.17
N HIS A 26 19.32 -0.60 2.70
CA HIS A 26 19.72 -0.10 4.02
C HIS A 26 19.04 -0.85 5.16
N HIS A 27 17.88 -1.41 4.91
CA HIS A 27 17.00 -1.94 5.94
C HIS A 27 16.78 -3.45 5.87
N ARG A 28 17.01 -4.09 4.71
CA ARG A 28 16.66 -5.50 4.50
C ARG A 28 17.73 -6.26 3.74
N THR A 29 17.81 -7.55 4.02
CA THR A 29 18.63 -8.53 3.30
C THR A 29 17.72 -9.52 2.60
N LYS A 30 18.00 -9.81 1.33
CA LYS A 30 17.28 -10.84 0.59
C LYS A 30 17.81 -12.22 1.02
N GLU A 31 16.90 -13.09 1.46
CA GLU A 31 17.19 -14.48 1.77
C GLU A 31 17.12 -15.37 0.51
N GLU A 32 17.60 -16.60 0.61
CA GLU A 32 17.62 -17.57 -0.52
C GLU A 32 16.21 -17.88 -1.03
N ASP A 33 15.23 -17.94 -0.14
CA ASP A 33 13.81 -18.17 -0.47
C ASP A 33 13.08 -16.94 -1.02
N GLY A 34 13.80 -15.80 -1.16
CA GLY A 34 13.28 -14.55 -1.71
C GLY A 34 12.64 -13.62 -0.70
N ASN A 35 12.48 -14.03 0.57
CA ASN A 35 12.05 -13.18 1.65
C ASN A 35 13.03 -12.02 1.88
N LEU A 36 12.56 -10.95 2.51
CA LEU A 36 13.36 -9.73 2.80
C LEU A 36 13.51 -9.56 4.32
N ALA A 37 14.45 -10.30 4.90
CA ALA A 37 14.71 -10.27 6.33
C ALA A 37 15.10 -8.85 6.80
N PRO A 38 14.60 -8.39 7.96
CA PRO A 38 14.99 -7.11 8.53
C PRO A 38 16.44 -7.15 9.01
N LYS A 39 17.27 -6.18 8.64
CA LYS A 39 18.63 -5.98 9.14
C LYS A 39 18.79 -4.70 9.95
N SER A 40 17.74 -3.90 10.09
CA SER A 40 17.69 -2.73 10.95
C SER A 40 16.54 -2.84 11.93
N GLU A 41 16.69 -2.23 13.10
CA GLU A 41 15.62 -2.15 14.11
C GLU A 41 14.33 -1.55 13.52
N LYS A 42 14.46 -0.50 12.71
CA LYS A 42 13.32 0.12 12.02
C LYS A 42 12.57 -0.88 11.13
N ALA A 43 13.29 -1.78 10.44
CA ALA A 43 12.65 -2.79 9.61
C ALA A 43 11.97 -3.88 10.45
N ALA A 44 12.58 -4.27 11.58
CA ALA A 44 11.96 -5.23 12.50
C ALA A 44 10.65 -4.66 13.10
N ILE A 45 10.66 -3.39 13.51
CA ILE A 45 9.46 -2.70 14.01
C ILE A 45 8.39 -2.61 12.92
N ALA A 46 8.77 -2.27 11.67
CA ALA A 46 7.83 -2.21 10.56
C ALA A 46 7.16 -3.56 10.28
N ASP A 47 7.90 -4.67 10.41
CA ASP A 47 7.35 -6.02 10.27
C ASP A 47 6.36 -6.35 11.41
N ILE A 48 6.71 -6.01 12.65
CA ILE A 48 5.82 -6.18 13.81
C ILE A 48 4.53 -5.39 13.62
N VAL A 49 4.61 -4.12 13.21
CA VAL A 49 3.43 -3.27 12.97
C VAL A 49 2.56 -3.84 11.85
N THR A 50 3.16 -4.31 10.75
CA THR A 50 2.40 -4.91 9.65
C THR A 50 1.72 -6.22 10.07
N GLN A 51 2.42 -7.09 10.81
CA GLN A 51 1.84 -8.33 11.33
C GLN A 51 0.72 -8.04 12.35
N LYS A 52 0.90 -7.01 13.20
CA LYS A 52 -0.16 -6.57 14.12
C LYS A 52 -1.38 -6.00 13.37
N THR A 53 -1.17 -5.35 12.22
CA THR A 53 -2.27 -4.93 11.34
C THR A 53 -3.06 -6.13 10.83
N LEU A 54 -2.38 -7.18 10.39
CA LEU A 54 -3.03 -8.42 9.94
C LEU A 54 -3.77 -9.12 11.08
N GLU A 55 -3.18 -9.15 12.28
CA GLU A 55 -3.82 -9.70 13.48
C GLU A 55 -5.12 -8.93 13.81
N ILE A 56 -5.09 -7.59 13.81
CA ILE A 56 -6.28 -6.77 14.08
C ILE A 56 -7.37 -7.05 13.03
N ILE A 57 -7.00 -7.13 11.75
CA ILE A 57 -7.93 -7.48 10.68
C ILE A 57 -8.58 -8.85 10.93
N SER A 58 -7.81 -9.83 11.41
CA SER A 58 -8.34 -11.17 11.71
C SER A 58 -9.37 -11.23 12.83
N TRP A 59 -9.43 -10.21 13.69
CA TRP A 59 -10.45 -10.09 14.73
C TRP A 59 -11.84 -9.74 14.19
N PHE A 60 -11.89 -9.22 12.95
CA PHE A 60 -13.12 -8.76 12.29
C PHE A 60 -13.33 -9.48 10.96
N PRO A 61 -13.68 -10.79 10.98
CA PRO A 61 -13.75 -11.62 9.78
C PRO A 61 -14.83 -11.20 8.78
N ASN A 62 -15.82 -10.43 9.25
CA ASN A 62 -16.90 -9.91 8.41
C ASN A 62 -16.56 -8.54 7.78
N ALA A 63 -15.53 -7.85 8.28
CA ALA A 63 -15.13 -6.56 7.75
C ALA A 63 -14.44 -6.69 6.39
N ILE A 64 -14.71 -5.74 5.51
CA ILE A 64 -13.93 -5.57 4.28
C ILE A 64 -12.66 -4.79 4.66
N TYR A 65 -11.48 -5.33 4.35
CA TYR A 65 -10.25 -4.62 4.62
C TYR A 65 -9.54 -4.17 3.35
N PHE A 66 -8.79 -3.08 3.49
CA PHE A 66 -7.84 -2.59 2.50
C PHE A 66 -6.53 -2.24 3.21
N ILE A 67 -5.42 -2.86 2.78
CA ILE A 67 -4.08 -2.53 3.26
C ILE A 67 -3.35 -1.85 2.11
N GLU A 68 -2.95 -0.60 2.29
CA GLU A 68 -2.25 0.19 1.27
C GLU A 68 -0.75 0.22 1.55
N ASN A 69 0.06 0.00 0.52
CA ASN A 69 1.49 0.29 0.58
C ASN A 69 2.03 0.54 -0.84
N PRO A 70 2.93 1.51 -1.05
CA PRO A 70 3.58 1.68 -2.33
C PRO A 70 4.23 0.39 -2.83
N ARG A 71 4.12 0.12 -4.12
CA ARG A 71 4.70 -1.08 -4.73
C ARG A 71 6.18 -1.21 -4.41
N GLY A 72 6.53 -2.18 -3.58
CA GLY A 72 7.89 -2.36 -3.05
C GLY A 72 8.13 -3.73 -2.45
N GLY A 73 8.93 -3.78 -1.39
CA GLY A 73 9.34 -5.01 -0.71
C GLY A 73 8.22 -5.72 0.05
N MET A 74 7.19 -5.00 0.54
CA MET A 74 6.13 -5.61 1.34
C MET A 74 5.47 -6.80 0.63
N ARG A 75 5.24 -6.71 -0.68
CA ARG A 75 4.66 -7.81 -1.48
C ARG A 75 5.47 -9.11 -1.48
N LYS A 76 6.72 -9.08 -1.02
CA LYS A 76 7.62 -10.24 -0.96
C LYS A 76 7.72 -10.83 0.44
N MET A 77 7.06 -10.21 1.42
CA MET A 77 7.08 -10.68 2.79
C MET A 77 6.16 -11.89 2.95
N LYS A 78 6.66 -12.95 3.57
CA LYS A 78 5.92 -14.21 3.77
C LYS A 78 4.59 -14.02 4.48
N PHE A 79 4.52 -13.09 5.44
CA PHE A 79 3.33 -12.87 6.26
C PHE A 79 2.16 -12.22 5.51
N ILE A 80 2.36 -11.71 4.28
CA ILE A 80 1.30 -11.04 3.51
C ILE A 80 1.15 -11.59 2.08
N GLN A 81 2.04 -12.47 1.63
CA GLN A 81 2.06 -12.92 0.23
C GLN A 81 0.78 -13.67 -0.18
N ASP A 82 0.11 -14.33 0.75
CA ASP A 82 -1.10 -15.14 0.50
C ASP A 82 -2.39 -14.30 0.52
N TYR A 83 -2.31 -13.04 0.89
CA TYR A 83 -3.45 -12.11 0.85
C TYR A 83 -3.71 -11.62 -0.58
N PRO A 84 -4.98 -11.60 -1.03
CA PRO A 84 -5.33 -11.09 -2.36
C PRO A 84 -4.83 -9.66 -2.56
N ARG A 85 -4.09 -9.42 -3.66
CA ARG A 85 -3.43 -8.15 -3.91
C ARG A 85 -3.74 -7.62 -5.30
N TYR A 86 -4.05 -6.35 -5.36
CA TYR A 86 -4.22 -5.55 -6.57
C TYR A 86 -3.17 -4.45 -6.62
N THR A 87 -2.79 -4.01 -7.81
CA THR A 87 -1.89 -2.85 -7.96
C THR A 87 -2.60 -1.78 -8.77
N VAL A 88 -2.65 -0.58 -8.23
CA VAL A 88 -3.19 0.62 -8.89
C VAL A 88 -2.07 1.61 -9.19
N THR A 89 -2.35 2.63 -9.98
CA THR A 89 -1.49 3.80 -10.16
C THR A 89 -2.27 5.05 -9.79
N TYR A 90 -1.68 5.91 -8.97
CA TYR A 90 -2.38 7.09 -8.44
C TYR A 90 -2.86 8.06 -9.53
N CYS A 91 -2.12 8.17 -10.64
CA CYS A 91 -2.53 9.00 -11.77
C CYS A 91 -3.86 8.56 -12.42
N THR A 92 -4.22 7.30 -12.37
CA THR A 92 -5.54 6.85 -12.86
C THR A 92 -6.68 7.29 -11.94
N TYR A 93 -6.32 7.77 -10.74
CA TYR A 93 -7.24 8.35 -9.75
C TYR A 93 -7.05 9.87 -9.57
N GLY A 94 -6.46 10.54 -10.58
CA GLY A 94 -6.38 12.01 -10.65
C GLY A 94 -5.19 12.64 -9.94
N ASP A 95 -4.19 11.85 -9.53
CA ASP A 95 -2.92 12.39 -9.01
C ASP A 95 -1.95 12.68 -10.18
N ASP A 96 -1.11 13.67 -10.03
CA ASP A 96 -0.05 13.97 -10.99
C ASP A 96 1.08 12.93 -10.97
N ARG A 97 1.10 12.06 -9.96
CA ARG A 97 2.11 11.01 -9.79
C ARG A 97 1.59 9.68 -10.29
N MET A 98 2.42 8.96 -11.03
CA MET A 98 2.11 7.57 -11.36
C MET A 98 1.98 6.71 -10.10
N LYS A 99 2.88 6.80 -9.16
CA LYS A 99 2.99 6.09 -7.87
C LYS A 99 2.25 4.74 -7.86
N PRO A 100 2.85 3.67 -8.41
CA PRO A 100 2.27 2.34 -8.31
C PRO A 100 2.12 1.94 -6.84
N THR A 101 0.93 1.52 -6.46
CA THR A 101 0.56 1.20 -5.08
C THR A 101 -0.15 -0.14 -5.02
N ASP A 102 0.22 -0.97 -4.05
CA ASP A 102 -0.44 -2.24 -3.79
C ASP A 102 -1.57 -2.05 -2.79
N LEU A 103 -2.68 -2.70 -3.06
CA LEU A 103 -3.84 -2.80 -2.19
C LEU A 103 -4.13 -4.28 -1.95
N TRP A 104 -3.99 -4.73 -0.70
CA TRP A 104 -4.45 -6.06 -0.28
C TRP A 104 -5.85 -5.93 0.29
N THR A 105 -6.76 -6.80 -0.16
CA THR A 105 -8.16 -6.73 0.25
C THR A 105 -8.85 -8.08 0.09
N ASN A 106 -9.81 -8.36 0.97
CA ASN A 106 -10.76 -9.48 0.83
C ASN A 106 -11.98 -9.13 -0.01
N HIS A 107 -12.07 -7.90 -0.53
CA HIS A 107 -13.18 -7.51 -1.38
C HIS A 107 -13.26 -8.43 -2.61
N PRO A 108 -14.39 -9.09 -2.88
CA PRO A 108 -14.47 -10.15 -3.90
C PRO A 108 -14.27 -9.63 -5.34
N ASN A 109 -14.63 -8.39 -5.61
CA ASN A 109 -14.47 -7.76 -6.92
C ASN A 109 -14.25 -6.24 -6.78
N PRO A 110 -13.04 -5.77 -6.42
CA PRO A 110 -12.82 -4.35 -6.14
C PRO A 110 -12.85 -3.46 -7.39
N ASN A 111 -12.87 -4.03 -8.58
CA ASN A 111 -13.00 -3.34 -9.87
C ASN A 111 -12.10 -2.10 -10.00
N PHE A 112 -10.87 -2.18 -9.49
CA PHE A 112 -9.92 -1.09 -9.54
C PHE A 112 -9.58 -0.68 -10.97
N LYS A 113 -9.34 0.63 -11.19
CA LYS A 113 -8.87 1.15 -12.47
C LYS A 113 -7.54 0.48 -12.85
N PRO A 114 -7.35 0.13 -14.13
CA PRO A 114 -6.11 -0.51 -14.58
C PRO A 114 -4.91 0.41 -14.38
N MET A 115 -3.74 -0.21 -14.15
CA MET A 115 -2.48 0.53 -14.03
C MET A 115 -2.17 1.30 -15.31
N CYS A 116 -1.67 2.51 -15.17
CA CYS A 116 -1.11 3.24 -16.28
C CYS A 116 0.31 2.73 -16.64
N LYS A 117 0.80 3.13 -17.81
CA LYS A 117 2.15 2.79 -18.28
C LYS A 117 3.10 3.98 -18.07
N PRO A 118 4.39 3.75 -17.78
CA PRO A 118 5.38 4.81 -17.75
C PRO A 118 5.38 5.62 -19.04
N GLY A 119 5.45 6.96 -18.93
CA GLY A 119 5.42 7.87 -20.08
C GLY A 119 4.03 8.21 -20.62
N ALA A 120 2.94 7.71 -20.00
CA ALA A 120 1.59 8.12 -20.33
C ALA A 120 1.36 9.59 -19.93
N SER A 121 0.45 10.27 -20.65
CA SER A 121 0.13 11.70 -20.43
C SER A 121 -0.65 11.99 -19.14
N CYS A 122 -1.11 10.96 -18.44
CA CYS A 122 -1.90 11.11 -17.20
C CYS A 122 -1.06 11.43 -15.96
N HIS A 123 0.26 11.53 -16.07
CA HIS A 123 1.14 11.87 -14.95
C HIS A 123 2.39 12.63 -15.39
N ILE A 124 2.97 13.36 -14.43
CA ILE A 124 4.24 14.07 -14.62
C ILE A 124 5.37 13.12 -14.22
N SER A 125 6.23 12.77 -15.17
CA SER A 125 7.41 11.94 -14.88
C SER A 125 8.49 12.77 -14.19
N ALA A 126 9.13 12.20 -13.16
CA ALA A 126 10.31 12.82 -12.56
C ALA A 126 11.43 12.95 -13.60
N PRO A 127 12.23 14.04 -13.60
CA PRO A 127 13.39 14.17 -14.45
C PRO A 127 14.33 12.97 -14.29
N ARG A 128 14.95 12.55 -15.42
CA ARG A 128 15.94 11.46 -15.39
C ARG A 128 17.09 11.81 -14.42
N GLY A 129 17.43 10.86 -13.54
CA GLY A 129 18.48 11.08 -12.54
C GLY A 129 18.02 11.86 -11.30
N SER A 130 16.73 12.12 -11.14
CA SER A 130 16.20 12.75 -9.94
C SER A 130 16.53 11.94 -8.68
N THR A 131 17.13 12.57 -7.69
CA THR A 131 17.42 12.03 -6.36
C THR A 131 16.37 12.41 -5.31
N THR A 132 15.34 13.14 -5.70
CA THR A 132 14.32 13.71 -4.82
C THR A 132 13.09 12.83 -4.72
N GLY A 133 13.20 11.65 -4.11
CA GLY A 133 12.06 10.80 -3.79
C GLY A 133 11.14 10.45 -4.98
N THR A 134 9.96 9.91 -4.71
CA THR A 134 8.99 9.53 -5.73
C THR A 134 8.57 10.76 -6.53
N GLN A 135 8.93 10.78 -7.80
CA GLN A 135 8.56 11.79 -8.79
C GLN A 135 8.88 13.25 -8.38
N GLY A 136 10.02 13.44 -7.73
CA GLY A 136 10.55 14.77 -7.43
C GLY A 136 10.00 15.43 -6.17
N LEU A 137 9.07 14.83 -5.45
CA LEU A 137 8.54 15.39 -4.21
C LEU A 137 9.52 15.19 -3.05
N LYS A 138 9.95 16.31 -2.43
CA LYS A 138 10.85 16.31 -1.27
C LYS A 138 10.13 16.01 0.04
N ASN A 139 8.88 16.46 0.18
CA ASN A 139 8.11 16.34 1.42
C ASN A 139 7.51 14.93 1.57
N ALA A 140 7.79 14.27 2.69
CA ALA A 140 7.26 12.93 3.01
C ALA A 140 5.73 12.93 3.13
N ILE A 141 5.14 13.98 3.70
CA ILE A 141 3.69 14.12 3.85
C ILE A 141 3.03 14.19 2.46
N GLU A 142 3.59 15.01 1.54
CA GLU A 142 3.05 15.08 0.18
C GLU A 142 3.17 13.73 -0.56
N ARG A 143 4.26 12.99 -0.33
CA ARG A 143 4.44 11.65 -0.92
C ARG A 143 3.46 10.61 -0.35
N SER A 144 3.01 10.77 0.89
CA SER A 144 2.10 9.82 1.55
C SER A 144 0.63 10.02 1.17
N LYS A 145 0.26 11.19 0.64
CA LYS A 145 -1.14 11.47 0.26
C LYS A 145 -1.69 10.41 -0.68
N ILE A 146 -2.91 9.97 -0.38
CA ILE A 146 -3.70 9.06 -1.19
C ILE A 146 -4.68 9.90 -2.02
N PRO A 147 -4.88 9.63 -3.32
CA PRO A 147 -5.83 10.37 -4.13
C PRO A 147 -7.25 10.26 -3.59
N VAL A 148 -7.97 11.38 -3.51
CA VAL A 148 -9.35 11.42 -3.04
C VAL A 148 -10.24 10.48 -3.86
N ASN A 149 -10.10 10.47 -5.19
CA ASN A 149 -10.88 9.60 -6.06
C ASN A 149 -10.62 8.09 -5.80
N LEU A 150 -9.45 7.70 -5.25
CA LEU A 150 -9.21 6.32 -4.82
C LEU A 150 -9.97 6.03 -3.52
N CYS A 151 -9.97 6.97 -2.58
CA CYS A 151 -10.73 6.84 -1.34
C CYS A 151 -12.24 6.73 -1.64
N GLU A 152 -12.78 7.59 -2.51
CA GLU A 152 -14.17 7.55 -2.96
C GLU A 152 -14.53 6.23 -3.64
N HIS A 153 -13.63 5.70 -4.48
CA HIS A 153 -13.80 4.39 -5.11
C HIS A 153 -13.92 3.29 -4.05
N VAL A 154 -13.02 3.28 -3.06
CA VAL A 154 -13.01 2.29 -1.98
C VAL A 154 -14.30 2.37 -1.14
N VAL A 155 -14.73 3.57 -0.77
CA VAL A 155 -16.01 3.77 -0.05
C VAL A 155 -17.17 3.20 -0.86
N LYS A 156 -17.28 3.60 -2.13
CA LYS A 156 -18.37 3.17 -3.01
C LYS A 156 -18.47 1.64 -3.12
N ILE A 157 -17.34 0.96 -3.42
CA ILE A 157 -17.37 -0.50 -3.58
C ILE A 157 -17.63 -1.23 -2.24
N SER A 158 -17.25 -0.62 -1.12
CA SER A 158 -17.57 -1.17 0.21
C SER A 158 -19.06 -1.05 0.52
N GLU A 159 -19.69 0.07 0.22
CA GLU A 159 -21.15 0.26 0.39
C GLU A 159 -21.96 -0.71 -0.45
N GLU A 160 -21.49 -1.08 -1.66
CA GLU A 160 -22.16 -2.06 -2.53
C GLU A 160 -22.23 -3.48 -1.92
N ILE A 161 -21.37 -3.79 -0.94
CA ILE A 161 -21.36 -5.10 -0.25
C ILE A 161 -22.06 -5.02 1.10
N CYS A 162 -21.93 -3.91 1.82
CA CYS A 162 -22.48 -3.75 3.17
C CYS A 162 -24.00 -3.45 3.15
N ASN A 163 -24.58 -3.13 1.99
CA ASN A 163 -26.02 -2.93 1.79
C ASN A 163 -26.69 -4.20 1.24
#